data_b18b75a8521871552fcc4a8a98e41049
#
_entry.id   b18b75a8521871552fcc4a8a98e41049
#
_cell.length_a   1.000
_cell.length_b   1.000
_cell.length_c   1.000
_cell.angle_alpha   90.00
_cell.angle_beta   90.00
_cell.angle_gamma   90.00
#
_symmetry.space_group_name_H-M   'P 1'
#
loop_
_entity.id
_entity.type
_entity.pdbx_description
1 polymer ?
#
loop_
_entity_poly.entity_id
_entity_poly.type
_entity_poly.pdbx_seq_one_letter_code
_entity_poly.pdbx_strand_id
1 'polypeptide(L)'
;MPTIITYNVNGIRAAIKKDLPQWLSASNADVLCLQEIKAKPEQFDEAIFNELGYTCFINSAEKPGYSGVAILSKINPKHVEYGCGIEKIDFEGRVIRADFKDYSVMSVYFPSGSNPLRQAFKMEFLVLFHDYITKLKKKIPNLIISGDYNICHTEIDIHNPKVNKNSSGFLPEEREWVSQFIASGFVDSFRQLNADPHHYSWWSYRANSRAKNLGWRIDYNMISNTLLPKLKRAKILPAAKHSDHCPVLVELAD
;
A
#
# COMPACT_ATOMS: atom_id res chain seq x y z
N MET A 1 -20.91 1.31 -1.84
CA MET A 1 -19.74 2.16 -1.45
C MET A 1 -18.57 1.27 -1.11
N PRO A 2 -17.54 1.16 -1.96
CA PRO A 2 -16.41 0.27 -1.65
C PRO A 2 -15.54 0.87 -0.54
N THR A 3 -15.26 0.01 0.45
CA THR A 3 -14.26 0.27 1.50
C THR A 3 -13.00 -0.50 1.16
N ILE A 4 -11.91 0.22 0.88
CA ILE A 4 -10.63 -0.34 0.50
C ILE A 4 -9.62 -0.07 1.60
N ILE A 5 -8.89 -1.09 2.01
CA ILE A 5 -7.84 -0.99 3.03
C ILE A 5 -6.51 -1.44 2.43
N THR A 6 -5.45 -0.69 2.65
CA THR A 6 -4.08 -1.13 2.42
C THR A 6 -3.40 -1.48 3.74
N TYR A 7 -2.61 -2.56 3.76
CA TYR A 7 -1.89 -3.00 4.94
C TYR A 7 -0.61 -3.77 4.59
N ASN A 8 0.54 -3.20 4.88
CA ASN A 8 1.79 -3.96 4.90
C ASN A 8 1.80 -4.86 6.15
N VAL A 9 1.71 -6.18 5.95
CA VAL A 9 1.57 -7.16 7.04
C VAL A 9 2.91 -7.71 7.54
N ASN A 10 4.01 -7.36 6.88
CA ASN A 10 5.37 -7.82 7.23
C ASN A 10 5.44 -9.34 7.49
N GLY A 11 4.77 -10.10 6.60
CA GLY A 11 4.62 -11.56 6.64
C GLY A 11 3.21 -12.01 7.03
N ILE A 12 2.45 -12.49 6.02
CA ILE A 12 1.05 -12.91 6.19
C ILE A 12 0.88 -13.98 7.26
N ARG A 13 1.79 -14.97 7.33
CA ARG A 13 1.74 -16.05 8.33
C ARG A 13 1.88 -15.53 9.76
N ALA A 14 2.72 -14.53 9.98
CA ALA A 14 2.88 -13.91 11.30
C ALA A 14 1.67 -13.05 11.65
N ALA A 15 1.09 -12.35 10.67
CA ALA A 15 -0.10 -11.54 10.88
C ALA A 15 -1.34 -12.39 11.20
N ILE A 16 -1.52 -13.53 10.52
CA ILE A 16 -2.60 -14.50 10.82
C ILE A 16 -2.51 -14.96 12.28
N LYS A 17 -1.30 -15.31 12.77
CA LYS A 17 -1.09 -15.72 14.17
C LYS A 17 -1.36 -14.60 15.20
N LYS A 18 -1.51 -13.36 14.75
CA LYS A 18 -1.83 -12.19 15.57
C LYS A 18 -3.27 -11.70 15.34
N ASP A 19 -4.17 -12.61 14.97
CA ASP A 19 -5.61 -12.37 14.79
C ASP A 19 -5.98 -11.41 13.65
N LEU A 20 -5.17 -11.35 12.56
CA LEU A 20 -5.48 -10.59 11.35
C LEU A 20 -6.87 -10.96 10.76
N PRO A 21 -7.28 -12.26 10.67
CA PRO A 21 -8.58 -12.63 10.14
C PRO A 21 -9.76 -12.08 10.97
N GLN A 22 -9.68 -12.13 12.29
CA GLN A 22 -10.69 -11.59 13.20
C GLN A 22 -10.81 -10.07 13.06
N TRP A 23 -9.67 -9.38 12.95
CA TRP A 23 -9.64 -7.94 12.70
C TRP A 23 -10.25 -7.61 11.33
N LEU A 24 -9.93 -8.39 10.28
CA LEU A 24 -10.47 -8.20 8.94
C LEU A 24 -11.99 -8.37 8.92
N SER A 25 -12.52 -9.40 9.58
CA SER A 25 -13.95 -9.60 9.74
C SER A 25 -14.63 -8.38 10.38
N ALA A 26 -14.05 -7.84 11.46
CA ALA A 26 -14.59 -6.67 12.17
C ALA A 26 -14.46 -5.37 11.34
N SER A 27 -13.46 -5.25 10.47
CA SER A 27 -13.27 -4.07 9.62
C SER A 27 -14.33 -3.94 8.53
N ASN A 28 -14.91 -5.07 8.12
CA ASN A 28 -15.88 -5.21 7.04
C ASN A 28 -15.44 -4.54 5.71
N ALA A 29 -14.13 -4.59 5.41
CA ALA A 29 -13.60 -4.06 4.16
C ALA A 29 -14.14 -4.86 2.96
N ASP A 30 -14.39 -4.19 1.84
CA ASP A 30 -14.74 -4.85 0.58
C ASP A 30 -13.50 -5.38 -0.15
N VAL A 31 -12.40 -4.60 -0.08
CA VAL A 31 -11.11 -4.93 -0.70
C VAL A 31 -9.98 -4.66 0.29
N LEU A 32 -9.10 -5.65 0.48
CA LEU A 32 -7.88 -5.52 1.27
C LEU A 32 -6.66 -5.72 0.38
N CYS A 33 -5.80 -4.70 0.31
CA CYS A 33 -4.53 -4.70 -0.39
C CYS A 33 -3.41 -5.00 0.61
N LEU A 34 -2.73 -6.13 0.45
CA LEU A 34 -1.64 -6.55 1.34
C LEU A 34 -0.27 -6.35 0.67
N GLN A 35 0.71 -5.90 1.44
CA GLN A 35 2.10 -5.81 1.04
C GLN A 35 2.98 -6.63 1.99
N GLU A 36 4.14 -7.01 1.52
CA GLU A 36 5.10 -7.87 2.23
C GLU A 36 4.45 -9.14 2.77
N ILE A 37 3.69 -9.85 1.94
CA ILE A 37 3.09 -11.13 2.36
C ILE A 37 4.14 -12.19 2.68
N LYS A 38 5.32 -12.14 2.04
CA LYS A 38 6.49 -13.01 2.30
C LYS A 38 6.15 -14.50 2.28
N ALA A 39 5.20 -14.87 1.46
CA ALA A 39 4.70 -16.24 1.33
C ALA A 39 4.23 -16.52 -0.10
N LYS A 40 4.33 -17.77 -0.53
CA LYS A 40 3.63 -18.31 -1.69
C LYS A 40 2.24 -18.80 -1.27
N PRO A 41 1.28 -18.98 -2.22
CA PRO A 41 -0.08 -19.44 -1.90
C PRO A 41 -0.11 -20.71 -1.04
N GLU A 42 0.73 -21.69 -1.34
CA GLU A 42 0.80 -22.97 -0.62
C GLU A 42 1.38 -22.87 0.80
N GLN A 43 1.86 -21.71 1.23
CA GLN A 43 2.52 -21.50 2.53
C GLN A 43 1.60 -20.94 3.62
N PHE A 44 0.34 -20.65 3.32
CA PHE A 44 -0.68 -20.29 4.30
C PHE A 44 -2.05 -20.76 3.81
N ASP A 45 -2.98 -20.91 4.75
CA ASP A 45 -4.32 -21.40 4.44
C ASP A 45 -5.22 -20.23 3.98
N GLU A 46 -5.55 -20.20 2.69
CA GLU A 46 -6.48 -19.23 2.12
C GLU A 46 -7.93 -19.45 2.55
N ALA A 47 -8.30 -20.66 3.01
CA ALA A 47 -9.65 -20.97 3.48
C ALA A 47 -10.07 -20.04 4.62
N ILE A 48 -9.12 -19.62 5.47
CA ILE A 48 -9.34 -18.65 6.55
C ILE A 48 -9.98 -17.35 6.04
N PHE A 49 -9.57 -16.88 4.86
CA PHE A 49 -10.11 -15.67 4.25
C PHE A 49 -11.37 -15.95 3.42
N ASN A 50 -11.43 -17.12 2.78
CA ASN A 50 -12.60 -17.54 2.02
C ASN A 50 -13.84 -17.70 2.92
N GLU A 51 -13.67 -18.20 4.13
CA GLU A 51 -14.75 -18.29 5.15
C GLU A 51 -15.27 -16.92 5.56
N LEU A 52 -14.47 -15.86 5.43
CA LEU A 52 -14.87 -14.48 5.66
C LEU A 52 -15.48 -13.80 4.41
N GLY A 53 -15.65 -14.56 3.33
CA GLY A 53 -16.22 -14.09 2.06
C GLY A 53 -15.23 -13.43 1.11
N TYR A 54 -13.93 -13.55 1.34
CA TYR A 54 -12.90 -13.00 0.46
C TYR A 54 -12.38 -14.04 -0.53
N THR A 55 -12.21 -13.62 -1.77
CA THR A 55 -11.36 -14.33 -2.75
C THR A 55 -9.96 -13.74 -2.70
N CYS A 56 -8.94 -14.59 -2.66
CA CYS A 56 -7.53 -14.20 -2.57
C CYS A 56 -6.88 -14.17 -3.96
N PHE A 57 -6.20 -13.08 -4.29
CA PHE A 57 -5.36 -12.93 -5.48
C PHE A 57 -3.96 -12.58 -4.99
N ILE A 58 -2.97 -13.43 -5.30
CA ILE A 58 -1.64 -13.40 -4.67
C ILE A 58 -0.57 -13.28 -5.74
N ASN A 59 0.28 -12.27 -5.65
CA ASN A 59 1.47 -12.12 -6.48
C ASN A 59 2.73 -12.19 -5.60
N SER A 60 3.33 -13.36 -5.53
CA SER A 60 4.52 -13.63 -4.71
C SER A 60 5.80 -13.28 -5.46
N ALA A 61 6.83 -12.88 -4.72
CA ALA A 61 8.18 -12.80 -5.29
C ALA A 61 8.73 -14.20 -5.62
N GLU A 62 9.62 -14.27 -6.62
CA GLU A 62 10.38 -15.49 -6.90
C GLU A 62 11.26 -15.91 -5.71
N LYS A 63 11.87 -14.92 -5.05
CA LYS A 63 12.67 -15.16 -3.85
C LYS A 63 11.79 -15.55 -2.66
N PRO A 64 11.98 -16.73 -2.06
CA PRO A 64 11.20 -17.17 -0.90
C PRO A 64 11.32 -16.22 0.29
N GLY A 65 10.18 -15.98 0.98
CA GLY A 65 10.14 -15.19 2.20
C GLY A 65 10.42 -13.70 2.02
N TYR A 66 10.28 -13.18 0.81
CA TYR A 66 10.60 -11.81 0.45
C TYR A 66 9.43 -11.15 -0.28
N SER A 67 9.19 -9.84 -0.06
CA SER A 67 8.22 -9.02 -0.81
C SER A 67 6.84 -9.69 -0.95
N GLY A 68 6.24 -9.62 -2.14
CA GLY A 68 4.93 -10.17 -2.46
C GLY A 68 3.78 -9.25 -2.05
N VAL A 69 2.77 -9.18 -2.92
CA VAL A 69 1.53 -8.42 -2.67
C VAL A 69 0.32 -9.32 -2.87
N ALA A 70 -0.81 -8.94 -2.26
CA ALA A 70 -2.07 -9.62 -2.50
C ALA A 70 -3.23 -8.62 -2.51
N ILE A 71 -4.33 -9.04 -3.17
CA ILE A 71 -5.65 -8.42 -3.04
C ILE A 71 -6.61 -9.49 -2.54
N LEU A 72 -7.27 -9.22 -1.41
CA LEU A 72 -8.40 -10.01 -0.91
C LEU A 72 -9.67 -9.20 -1.18
N SER A 73 -10.66 -9.80 -1.82
CA SER A 73 -11.87 -9.07 -2.23
C SER A 73 -13.15 -9.87 -1.98
N LYS A 74 -14.16 -9.21 -1.40
CA LYS A 74 -15.55 -9.72 -1.33
C LYS A 74 -16.30 -9.51 -2.66
N ILE A 75 -15.80 -8.60 -3.49
CA ILE A 75 -16.38 -8.28 -4.79
C ILE A 75 -15.55 -8.99 -5.85
N ASN A 76 -16.20 -9.76 -6.72
CA ASN A 76 -15.50 -10.42 -7.82
C ASN A 76 -15.01 -9.41 -8.85
N PRO A 77 -13.68 -9.29 -9.08
CA PRO A 77 -13.15 -8.46 -10.15
C PRO A 77 -13.46 -9.08 -11.52
N LYS A 78 -13.58 -8.23 -12.55
CA LYS A 78 -13.74 -8.67 -13.95
C LYS A 78 -12.43 -9.19 -14.53
N HIS A 79 -11.31 -8.69 -14.02
CA HIS A 79 -9.96 -9.06 -14.45
C HIS A 79 -8.97 -8.84 -13.30
N VAL A 80 -7.94 -9.67 -13.25
CA VAL A 80 -6.80 -9.49 -12.34
C VAL A 80 -5.51 -9.55 -13.15
N GLU A 81 -4.67 -8.53 -13.02
CA GLU A 81 -3.36 -8.44 -13.63
C GLU A 81 -2.28 -8.67 -12.58
N TYR A 82 -1.42 -9.66 -12.80
CA TYR A 82 -0.30 -10.01 -11.94
C TYR A 82 0.97 -9.37 -12.49
N GLY A 83 1.55 -8.42 -11.74
CA GLY A 83 2.69 -7.64 -12.18
C GLY A 83 2.30 -6.38 -12.95
N CYS A 84 3.27 -5.80 -13.64
CA CYS A 84 3.11 -4.59 -14.47
C CYS A 84 3.78 -4.70 -15.85
N GLY A 85 4.28 -5.89 -16.21
CA GLY A 85 5.00 -6.14 -17.45
C GLY A 85 6.45 -5.64 -17.46
N ILE A 86 7.01 -5.37 -16.28
CA ILE A 86 8.41 -4.95 -16.10
C ILE A 86 9.12 -6.03 -15.27
N GLU A 87 9.90 -6.88 -15.97
CA GLU A 87 10.49 -8.11 -15.44
C GLU A 87 11.11 -7.97 -14.04
N LYS A 88 11.96 -6.96 -13.82
CA LYS A 88 12.62 -6.74 -12.53
C LYS A 88 11.71 -6.31 -11.40
N ILE A 89 10.55 -5.72 -11.71
CA ILE A 89 9.49 -5.39 -10.73
C ILE A 89 8.67 -6.64 -10.45
N ASP A 90 8.30 -7.35 -11.50
CA ASP A 90 7.43 -8.51 -11.45
C ASP A 90 8.13 -9.70 -10.76
N PHE A 91 9.46 -9.86 -10.97
CA PHE A 91 10.29 -10.84 -10.27
C PHE A 91 10.24 -10.71 -8.72
N GLU A 92 10.06 -9.48 -8.23
CA GLU A 92 9.92 -9.23 -6.79
C GLU A 92 8.45 -9.23 -6.32
N GLY A 93 7.46 -9.54 -7.18
CA GLY A 93 6.05 -9.64 -6.80
C GLY A 93 5.51 -8.36 -6.16
N ARG A 94 5.74 -7.19 -6.79
CA ARG A 94 5.49 -5.88 -6.18
C ARG A 94 4.19 -5.22 -6.57
N VAL A 95 3.52 -5.72 -7.60
CA VAL A 95 2.33 -5.09 -8.19
C VAL A 95 1.29 -6.16 -8.50
N ILE A 96 0.04 -5.91 -8.11
CA ILE A 96 -1.14 -6.65 -8.54
C ILE A 96 -2.29 -5.67 -8.72
N ARG A 97 -3.13 -5.86 -9.73
CA ARG A 97 -4.30 -5.03 -10.02
C ARG A 97 -5.56 -5.88 -10.17
N ALA A 98 -6.64 -5.45 -9.55
CA ALA A 98 -7.98 -6.01 -9.73
C ALA A 98 -8.89 -4.95 -10.37
N ASP A 99 -9.51 -5.30 -11.49
CA ASP A 99 -10.41 -4.43 -12.26
C ASP A 99 -11.86 -4.76 -11.92
N PHE A 100 -12.57 -3.84 -11.29
CA PHE A 100 -13.99 -3.94 -10.98
C PHE A 100 -14.86 -3.25 -12.05
N LYS A 101 -16.16 -3.11 -11.79
CA LYS A 101 -17.08 -2.52 -12.77
C LYS A 101 -16.75 -1.06 -13.09
N ASP A 102 -16.52 -0.24 -12.07
CA ASP A 102 -16.44 1.21 -12.20
C ASP A 102 -15.10 1.80 -11.76
N TYR A 103 -14.19 0.98 -11.23
CA TYR A 103 -12.86 1.35 -10.74
C TYR A 103 -11.92 0.15 -10.76
N SER A 104 -10.63 0.42 -10.67
CA SER A 104 -9.59 -0.58 -10.48
C SER A 104 -8.78 -0.30 -9.22
N VAL A 105 -8.38 -1.35 -8.53
CA VAL A 105 -7.54 -1.27 -7.32
C VAL A 105 -6.21 -1.95 -7.59
N MET A 106 -5.13 -1.31 -7.20
CA MET A 106 -3.78 -1.89 -7.20
C MET A 106 -3.28 -2.06 -5.77
N SER A 107 -2.66 -3.20 -5.48
CA SER A 107 -1.79 -3.37 -4.31
C SER A 107 -0.34 -3.28 -4.77
N VAL A 108 0.41 -2.33 -4.20
CA VAL A 108 1.79 -2.05 -4.62
C VAL A 108 2.73 -1.97 -3.41
N TYR A 109 3.90 -2.60 -3.54
CA TYR A 109 4.96 -2.53 -2.54
C TYR A 109 6.22 -1.90 -3.15
N PHE A 110 6.47 -0.64 -2.84
CA PHE A 110 7.65 0.08 -3.30
C PHE A 110 8.92 -0.42 -2.61
N PRO A 111 10.06 -0.48 -3.31
CA PRO A 111 11.31 -0.89 -2.69
C PRO A 111 11.71 0.02 -1.53
N SER A 112 12.22 -0.56 -0.44
CA SER A 112 12.92 0.19 0.61
C SER A 112 14.37 0.43 0.21
N GLY A 113 14.93 1.61 0.54
CA GLY A 113 16.33 1.95 0.29
C GLY A 113 17.25 1.52 1.42
N SER A 114 17.20 0.26 1.85
CA SER A 114 17.92 -0.26 3.02
C SER A 114 19.46 -0.26 2.89
N ASN A 115 19.97 -0.13 1.66
CA ASN A 115 21.39 0.03 1.32
C ASN A 115 21.52 0.74 -0.04
N PRO A 116 22.73 1.16 -0.46
CA PRO A 116 22.91 1.93 -1.70
C PRO A 116 22.37 1.24 -2.96
N LEU A 117 22.52 -0.08 -3.11
CA LEU A 117 22.01 -0.82 -4.26
C LEU A 117 20.47 -0.85 -4.26
N ARG A 118 19.86 -1.02 -3.08
CA ARG A 118 18.40 -0.98 -2.96
C ARG A 118 17.85 0.43 -3.16
N GLN A 119 18.58 1.47 -2.75
CA GLN A 119 18.21 2.85 -3.02
C GLN A 119 18.25 3.16 -4.52
N ALA A 120 19.29 2.72 -5.23
CA ALA A 120 19.35 2.87 -6.69
C ALA A 120 18.20 2.15 -7.40
N PHE A 121 17.88 0.90 -6.99
CA PHE A 121 16.74 0.17 -7.52
C PHE A 121 15.41 0.87 -7.19
N LYS A 122 15.26 1.44 -6.00
CA LYS A 122 14.07 2.21 -5.64
C LYS A 122 13.87 3.40 -6.58
N MET A 123 14.90 4.20 -6.81
CA MET A 123 14.80 5.35 -7.73
C MET A 123 14.44 4.93 -9.15
N GLU A 124 15.02 3.83 -9.63
CA GLU A 124 14.67 3.26 -10.94
C GLU A 124 13.22 2.76 -10.97
N PHE A 125 12.77 2.06 -9.90
CA PHE A 125 11.38 1.62 -9.75
C PHE A 125 10.42 2.81 -9.84
N LEU A 126 10.71 3.93 -9.17
CA LEU A 126 9.87 5.12 -9.16
C LEU A 126 9.64 5.66 -10.58
N VAL A 127 10.69 5.74 -11.39
CA VAL A 127 10.59 6.20 -12.79
C VAL A 127 9.75 5.23 -13.62
N LEU A 128 10.08 3.94 -13.58
CA LEU A 128 9.39 2.91 -14.36
C LEU A 128 7.93 2.76 -13.98
N PHE A 129 7.63 2.84 -12.68
CA PHE A 129 6.26 2.75 -12.17
C PHE A 129 5.44 3.97 -12.60
N HIS A 130 6.00 5.18 -12.54
CA HIS A 130 5.33 6.40 -13.00
C HIS A 130 4.96 6.32 -14.48
N ASP A 131 5.89 5.86 -15.32
CA ASP A 131 5.66 5.66 -16.76
C ASP A 131 4.57 4.61 -17.02
N TYR A 132 4.61 3.50 -16.29
CA TYR A 132 3.58 2.46 -16.36
C TYR A 132 2.20 3.01 -16.00
N ILE A 133 2.08 3.71 -14.87
CA ILE A 133 0.82 4.30 -14.40
C ILE A 133 0.31 5.38 -15.36
N THR A 134 1.19 6.20 -15.92
CA THR A 134 0.82 7.22 -16.92
C THR A 134 0.18 6.60 -18.17
N LYS A 135 0.70 5.46 -18.62
CA LYS A 135 0.12 4.70 -19.75
C LYS A 135 -1.18 4.01 -19.36
N LEU A 136 -1.21 3.38 -18.18
CA LEU A 136 -2.37 2.64 -17.67
C LEU A 136 -3.57 3.56 -17.46
N LYS A 137 -3.37 4.75 -16.88
CA LYS A 137 -4.43 5.72 -16.57
C LYS A 137 -5.19 6.20 -17.82
N LYS A 138 -4.57 6.16 -19.01
CA LYS A 138 -5.26 6.48 -20.28
C LYS A 138 -6.34 5.46 -20.63
N LYS A 139 -6.18 4.20 -20.18
CA LYS A 139 -7.13 3.10 -20.41
C LYS A 139 -8.05 2.88 -19.23
N ILE A 140 -7.56 3.12 -18.01
CA ILE A 140 -8.24 2.89 -16.73
C ILE A 140 -8.22 4.21 -15.95
N PRO A 141 -9.15 5.13 -16.19
CA PRO A 141 -9.13 6.47 -15.56
C PRO A 141 -9.46 6.45 -14.07
N ASN A 142 -10.25 5.48 -13.61
CA ASN A 142 -10.68 5.35 -12.22
C ASN A 142 -9.79 4.35 -11.48
N LEU A 143 -8.61 4.81 -11.03
CA LEU A 143 -7.59 3.96 -10.45
C LEU A 143 -7.34 4.35 -8.99
N ILE A 144 -7.27 3.34 -8.12
CA ILE A 144 -6.89 3.44 -6.71
C ILE A 144 -5.59 2.65 -6.55
N ILE A 145 -4.51 3.34 -6.16
CA ILE A 145 -3.20 2.73 -5.95
C ILE A 145 -2.94 2.70 -4.46
N SER A 146 -3.17 1.54 -3.88
CA SER A 146 -3.04 1.24 -2.46
C SER A 146 -1.71 0.57 -2.18
N GLY A 147 -0.98 1.00 -1.17
CA GLY A 147 0.27 0.31 -0.87
C GLY A 147 1.20 1.01 0.10
N ASP A 148 2.30 0.32 0.36
CA ASP A 148 3.46 0.85 1.05
C ASP A 148 4.41 1.47 0.02
N TYR A 149 4.51 2.79 0.02
CA TYR A 149 5.36 3.56 -0.89
C TYR A 149 6.80 3.71 -0.36
N ASN A 150 7.04 3.33 0.89
CA ASN A 150 8.33 3.52 1.56
C ASN A 150 8.86 4.97 1.48
N ILE A 151 7.97 5.97 1.34
CA ILE A 151 8.29 7.40 1.23
C ILE A 151 7.30 8.20 2.08
N CYS A 152 7.82 9.09 2.94
CA CYS A 152 7.05 10.19 3.53
C CYS A 152 7.06 11.38 2.56
N HIS A 153 5.90 11.94 2.24
CA HIS A 153 5.82 13.05 1.28
C HIS A 153 6.29 14.37 1.87
N THR A 154 5.74 14.76 3.00
CA THR A 154 5.97 16.08 3.60
C THR A 154 6.51 15.97 5.03
N GLU A 155 6.92 17.09 5.61
CA GLU A 155 7.47 17.15 6.97
C GLU A 155 6.47 16.71 8.04
N ILE A 156 5.16 16.87 7.82
CA ILE A 156 4.13 16.40 8.76
C ILE A 156 3.89 14.88 8.70
N ASP A 157 4.49 14.19 7.71
CA ASP A 157 4.36 12.75 7.50
C ASP A 157 5.44 11.94 8.21
N ILE A 158 6.38 12.61 8.89
CA ILE A 158 7.53 11.96 9.52
C ILE A 158 7.84 12.57 10.88
N HIS A 159 8.18 11.72 11.83
CA HIS A 159 8.76 12.18 13.08
C HIS A 159 10.20 12.71 12.87
N ASN A 160 10.50 13.87 13.43
CA ASN A 160 11.83 14.53 13.32
C ASN A 160 12.32 14.74 11.87
N PRO A 161 11.62 15.51 11.03
CA PRO A 161 11.98 15.72 9.62
C PRO A 161 13.41 16.28 9.45
N LYS A 162 13.87 17.15 10.35
CA LYS A 162 15.22 17.75 10.29
C LYS A 162 16.33 16.69 10.43
N VAL A 163 16.15 15.71 11.30
CA VAL A 163 17.13 14.64 11.52
C VAL A 163 17.10 13.64 10.36
N ASN A 164 15.91 13.38 9.81
CA ASN A 164 15.70 12.37 8.77
C ASN A 164 15.83 12.89 7.33
N LYS A 165 16.20 14.16 7.12
CA LYS A 165 16.26 14.79 5.78
C LYS A 165 17.12 14.06 4.75
N ASN A 166 18.08 13.25 5.19
CA ASN A 166 18.97 12.46 4.37
C ASN A 166 18.73 10.94 4.53
N SER A 167 17.60 10.53 5.12
CA SER A 167 17.25 9.13 5.28
C SER A 167 16.44 8.64 4.09
N SER A 168 16.72 7.42 3.61
CA SER A 168 15.85 6.79 2.61
C SER A 168 14.42 6.71 3.14
N GLY A 169 13.46 7.03 2.27
CA GLY A 169 12.06 7.23 2.63
C GLY A 169 11.71 8.70 2.92
N PHE A 170 12.72 9.60 3.00
CA PHE A 170 12.49 11.04 3.15
C PHE A 170 13.51 11.90 2.39
N LEU A 171 14.23 11.31 1.43
CA LEU A 171 15.15 12.05 0.58
C LEU A 171 14.41 13.09 -0.28
N PRO A 172 15.04 14.24 -0.60
CA PRO A 172 14.40 15.27 -1.44
C PRO A 172 13.85 14.73 -2.76
N GLU A 173 14.61 13.88 -3.46
CA GLU A 173 14.23 13.27 -4.73
C GLU A 173 13.06 12.28 -4.62
N GLU A 174 12.94 11.55 -3.50
CA GLU A 174 11.81 10.68 -3.23
C GLU A 174 10.53 11.49 -2.97
N ARG A 175 10.63 12.55 -2.19
CA ARG A 175 9.52 13.46 -1.89
C ARG A 175 9.05 14.20 -3.15
N GLU A 176 9.99 14.66 -3.95
CA GLU A 176 9.70 15.30 -5.24
C GLU A 176 8.96 14.35 -6.18
N TRP A 177 9.37 13.07 -6.23
CA TRP A 177 8.66 12.07 -7.00
C TRP A 177 7.18 11.94 -6.54
N VAL A 178 6.90 11.92 -5.24
CA VAL A 178 5.50 11.87 -4.73
C VAL A 178 4.73 13.12 -5.17
N SER A 179 5.36 14.31 -5.12
CA SER A 179 4.74 15.56 -5.59
C SER A 179 4.38 15.48 -7.08
N GLN A 180 5.30 14.99 -7.92
CA GLN A 180 5.09 14.81 -9.36
C GLN A 180 4.03 13.73 -9.64
N PHE A 181 4.01 12.65 -8.85
CA PHE A 181 3.00 11.61 -8.97
C PHE A 181 1.60 12.13 -8.66
N ILE A 182 1.43 12.94 -7.61
CA ILE A 182 0.19 13.64 -7.30
C ILE A 182 -0.18 14.59 -8.44
N ALA A 183 0.76 15.43 -8.91
CA ALA A 183 0.54 16.36 -10.02
C ALA A 183 0.17 15.67 -11.34
N SER A 184 0.54 14.40 -11.53
CA SER A 184 0.15 13.59 -12.69
C SER A 184 -1.32 13.19 -12.72
N GLY A 185 -2.11 13.60 -11.74
CA GLY A 185 -3.56 13.43 -11.65
C GLY A 185 -4.00 12.40 -10.64
N PHE A 186 -3.31 12.34 -9.51
CA PHE A 186 -3.70 11.58 -8.32
C PHE A 186 -3.90 12.49 -7.11
N VAL A 187 -4.56 11.95 -6.09
CA VAL A 187 -4.81 12.60 -4.81
C VAL A 187 -4.41 11.63 -3.70
N ASP A 188 -3.63 12.11 -2.74
CA ASP A 188 -3.46 11.43 -1.45
C ASP A 188 -4.77 11.55 -0.67
N SER A 189 -5.54 10.47 -0.65
CA SER A 189 -6.90 10.47 -0.08
C SER A 189 -6.92 10.85 1.39
N PHE A 190 -5.88 10.47 2.16
CA PHE A 190 -5.78 10.83 3.57
C PHE A 190 -5.50 12.32 3.76
N ARG A 191 -4.52 12.88 3.04
CA ARG A 191 -4.15 14.30 3.14
C ARG A 191 -5.20 15.23 2.56
N GLN A 192 -6.01 14.75 1.62
CA GLN A 192 -7.17 15.51 1.11
C GLN A 192 -8.20 15.82 2.21
N LEU A 193 -8.34 14.94 3.21
CA LEU A 193 -9.34 15.07 4.28
C LEU A 193 -8.72 15.41 5.65
N ASN A 194 -7.40 15.32 5.80
CA ASN A 194 -6.72 15.52 7.07
C ASN A 194 -5.40 16.25 6.88
N ALA A 195 -5.31 17.47 7.37
CA ALA A 195 -4.11 18.31 7.32
C ALA A 195 -3.23 18.21 8.58
N ASP A 196 -3.70 17.53 9.64
CA ASP A 196 -3.02 17.50 10.93
C ASP A 196 -1.72 16.65 10.88
N PRO A 197 -0.67 17.06 11.59
CA PRO A 197 0.56 16.28 11.73
C PRO A 197 0.38 15.07 12.67
N HIS A 198 1.43 14.27 12.79
CA HIS A 198 1.54 13.14 13.72
C HIS A 198 0.59 11.97 13.46
N HIS A 199 0.09 11.84 12.25
CA HIS A 199 -0.62 10.67 11.76
C HIS A 199 0.34 9.78 10.96
N TYR A 200 0.73 8.65 11.54
CA TYR A 200 1.72 7.75 10.96
C TYR A 200 1.11 6.38 10.69
N SER A 201 1.70 5.64 9.74
CA SER A 201 1.27 4.30 9.37
C SER A 201 2.32 3.23 9.69
N TRP A 202 3.57 3.62 9.97
CA TRP A 202 4.66 2.73 10.31
C TRP A 202 5.48 3.24 11.50
N TRP A 203 5.96 2.31 12.33
CA TRP A 203 6.86 2.59 13.47
C TRP A 203 7.92 1.49 13.58
N SER A 204 9.16 1.88 13.77
CA SER A 204 10.22 0.91 14.06
C SER A 204 9.88 0.08 15.30
N TYR A 205 10.18 -1.22 15.28
CA TYR A 205 10.10 -2.06 16.48
C TYR A 205 11.09 -1.64 17.58
N ARG A 206 12.10 -0.83 17.25
CA ARG A 206 13.12 -0.40 18.20
C ARG A 206 12.61 0.75 19.07
N ALA A 207 13.21 0.88 20.29
CA ALA A 207 13.03 2.03 21.18
C ALA A 207 11.58 2.34 21.58
N ASN A 208 10.67 1.37 21.50
CA ASN A 208 9.23 1.55 21.78
C ASN A 208 8.60 2.69 20.95
N SER A 209 9.02 2.79 19.68
CA SER A 209 8.67 3.92 18.80
C SER A 209 7.17 4.10 18.63
N ARG A 210 6.40 3.00 18.52
CA ARG A 210 4.94 3.07 18.34
C ARG A 210 4.24 3.69 19.55
N ALA A 211 4.61 3.30 20.76
CA ALA A 211 4.02 3.87 21.99
C ALA A 211 4.35 5.35 22.17
N LYS A 212 5.51 5.79 21.66
CA LYS A 212 5.95 7.20 21.69
C LYS A 212 5.46 7.99 20.47
N ASN A 213 4.76 7.36 19.54
CA ASN A 213 4.34 7.90 18.24
C ASN A 213 5.52 8.50 17.42
N LEU A 214 6.68 7.83 17.42
CA LEU A 214 7.84 8.19 16.61
C LEU A 214 7.78 7.44 15.28
N GLY A 215 6.85 7.84 14.41
CA GLY A 215 6.46 7.10 13.23
C GLY A 215 6.67 7.83 11.92
N TRP A 216 6.33 7.15 10.85
CA TRP A 216 6.40 7.58 9.45
C TRP A 216 5.07 7.22 8.77
N ARG A 217 4.54 8.11 7.94
CA ARG A 217 3.39 7.82 7.08
C ARG A 217 3.92 7.48 5.69
N ILE A 218 3.96 6.21 5.40
CA ILE A 218 4.52 5.65 4.16
C ILE A 218 3.54 4.77 3.40
N ASP A 219 2.38 4.48 3.99
CA ASP A 219 1.29 3.73 3.36
C ASP A 219 0.21 4.70 2.86
N TYR A 220 -0.23 4.52 1.62
CA TYR A 220 -1.15 5.42 0.93
C TYR A 220 -2.28 4.66 0.22
N ASN A 221 -3.41 5.36 0.07
CA ASN A 221 -4.41 5.10 -0.95
C ASN A 221 -4.44 6.33 -1.88
N MET A 222 -3.64 6.29 -2.96
CA MET A 222 -3.67 7.32 -3.99
C MET A 222 -4.83 7.05 -4.94
N ILE A 223 -5.75 7.99 -5.06
CA ILE A 223 -6.91 7.89 -5.96
C ILE A 223 -6.74 8.81 -7.16
N SER A 224 -7.18 8.39 -8.34
CA SER A 224 -7.21 9.29 -9.51
C SER A 224 -8.15 10.48 -9.25
N ASN A 225 -7.85 11.64 -9.84
CA ASN A 225 -8.66 12.86 -9.72
C ASN A 225 -10.13 12.63 -10.12
N THR A 226 -10.40 11.71 -11.04
CA THR A 226 -11.76 11.31 -11.44
C THR A 226 -12.58 10.70 -10.31
N LEU A 227 -11.92 10.12 -9.30
CA LEU A 227 -12.56 9.55 -8.11
C LEU A 227 -12.67 10.54 -6.94
N LEU A 228 -12.04 11.72 -7.03
CA LEU A 228 -12.07 12.71 -5.94
C LEU A 228 -13.49 13.12 -5.54
N PRO A 229 -14.44 13.35 -6.45
CA PRO A 229 -15.83 13.69 -6.08
C PRO A 229 -16.54 12.60 -5.27
N LYS A 230 -16.03 11.35 -5.36
CA LYS A 230 -16.55 10.19 -4.63
C LYS A 230 -15.83 9.94 -3.30
N LEU A 231 -14.75 10.66 -2.99
CA LEU A 231 -14.01 10.47 -1.76
C LEU A 231 -14.84 10.86 -0.54
N LYS A 232 -15.17 9.89 0.32
CA LYS A 232 -16.02 10.09 1.49
C LYS A 232 -15.25 10.04 2.80
N ARG A 233 -14.32 9.10 2.92
CA ARG A 233 -13.57 8.90 4.15
C ARG A 233 -12.18 8.34 3.84
N ALA A 234 -11.18 8.81 4.58
CA ALA A 234 -9.85 8.23 4.62
C ALA A 234 -9.36 8.23 6.07
N LYS A 235 -8.82 7.11 6.54
CA LYS A 235 -8.37 6.94 7.92
C LYS A 235 -7.13 6.07 8.01
N ILE A 236 -6.24 6.42 8.93
CA ILE A 236 -5.19 5.54 9.43
C ILE A 236 -5.74 4.81 10.66
N LEU A 237 -5.49 3.51 10.80
CA LEU A 237 -6.07 2.65 11.83
C LEU A 237 -5.00 2.13 12.80
N PRO A 238 -4.42 2.98 13.67
CA PRO A 238 -3.25 2.65 14.48
C PRO A 238 -3.50 1.63 15.58
N ALA A 239 -4.76 1.30 15.86
CA ALA A 239 -5.12 0.26 16.85
C ALA A 239 -4.78 -1.17 16.37
N ALA A 240 -4.70 -1.41 15.05
CA ALA A 240 -4.29 -2.70 14.49
C ALA A 240 -2.78 -2.92 14.70
N LYS A 241 -2.40 -4.06 15.30
CA LYS A 241 -1.01 -4.32 15.75
C LYS A 241 -0.42 -5.64 15.20
N HIS A 242 -0.92 -6.12 14.06
CA HIS A 242 -0.44 -7.37 13.45
C HIS A 242 0.95 -7.21 12.81
N SER A 243 1.34 -5.95 12.52
CA SER A 243 2.58 -5.55 11.86
C SER A 243 3.19 -4.32 12.55
N ASP A 244 4.40 -3.93 12.16
CA ASP A 244 5.01 -2.62 12.44
C ASP A 244 4.35 -1.48 11.65
N HIS A 245 3.59 -1.81 10.60
CA HIS A 245 2.64 -0.89 9.99
C HIS A 245 1.26 -0.95 10.66
N CYS A 246 0.38 -0.05 10.27
CA CYS A 246 -1.05 -0.15 10.51
C CYS A 246 -1.84 0.10 9.21
N PRO A 247 -3.10 -0.38 9.13
CA PRO A 247 -3.89 -0.24 7.93
C PRO A 247 -4.25 1.21 7.63
N VAL A 248 -4.39 1.53 6.34
CA VAL A 248 -4.93 2.81 5.85
C VAL A 248 -6.17 2.52 5.00
N LEU A 249 -7.27 3.17 5.36
CA LEU A 249 -8.59 2.98 4.77
C LEU A 249 -8.93 4.15 3.85
N VAL A 250 -9.55 3.85 2.71
CA VAL A 250 -10.30 4.79 1.88
C VAL A 250 -11.69 4.25 1.59
N GLU A 251 -12.70 5.12 1.64
CA GLU A 251 -14.10 4.82 1.32
C GLU A 251 -14.57 5.81 0.25
N LEU A 252 -15.17 5.27 -0.81
CA LEU A 252 -15.73 6.05 -1.89
C LEU A 252 -17.26 5.95 -1.87
N ALA A 253 -17.96 7.01 -2.22
CA ALA A 253 -19.40 6.98 -2.48
C ALA A 253 -19.72 6.16 -3.76
N ASP A 254 -20.97 5.71 -3.88
CA ASP A 254 -21.49 5.03 -5.08
C ASP A 254 -21.51 5.93 -6.31
#